data_cf8bd45b79706ea3cd94f7c5c3d025fb
#
_entry.id   cf8bd45b79706ea3cd94f7c5c3d025fb
#
_cell.length_a   1.000
_cell.length_b   1.000
_cell.length_c   1.000
_cell.angle_alpha   90.00
_cell.angle_beta   90.00
_cell.angle_gamma   90.00
#
_symmetry.space_group_name_H-M   'P 1'
#
loop_
_entity.id
_entity.type
_entity.pdbx_description
1 polymer ?
#
loop_
_entity_poly.entity_id
_entity_poly.type
_entity_poly.pdbx_seq_one_letter_code
_entity_poly.pdbx_strand_id
1 'polypeptide(L)'
;SSAASDVYKRQHGFRAYGFSSHSPLPFETFWNMSKDDMPEYLQEINRLKQKYSDQLEIYAGLEIDYLDETYNASIPYFQELPLDYRIGSIHFLPVSERLVEENMVCIDGSFREYAHSVERHFEGDVRLLVKRFFDTTMKMIEAGGIDIVGHMDKIYMNGQKYEIFNFEEDWYRKPFEACLDLVQEKGLMVEVNTKNWTKKKELYPRVEYLSRMREMNIPVMVNSDCHYPDLVNDGRKEAFKLLKQAGFKSTRELVKGKWQDIAL
;
A
#
# COMPACT_ATOMS: atom_id res chain seq x y z
N SER A 1 20.00 3.02 -5.80
CA SER A 1 20.84 4.21 -5.79
C SER A 1 20.01 5.49 -5.74
N SER A 2 20.03 6.16 -4.60
CA SER A 2 19.25 7.38 -4.31
C SER A 2 19.50 8.54 -5.29
N ALA A 3 20.75 8.79 -5.71
CA ALA A 3 21.12 9.95 -6.52
C ALA A 3 20.51 9.95 -7.94
N ALA A 4 20.47 8.82 -8.62
CA ALA A 4 19.84 8.72 -9.96
C ALA A 4 18.32 8.92 -9.86
N SER A 5 17.69 8.40 -8.81
CA SER A 5 16.29 8.59 -8.49
C SER A 5 15.93 10.07 -8.30
N ASP A 6 16.80 10.86 -7.67
CA ASP A 6 16.53 12.28 -7.36
C ASP A 6 16.59 13.20 -8.57
N VAL A 7 17.55 12.95 -9.48
CA VAL A 7 17.61 13.69 -10.76
C VAL A 7 16.37 13.41 -11.60
N TYR A 8 15.93 12.17 -11.63
CA TYR A 8 14.75 11.74 -12.39
C TYR A 8 13.46 12.36 -11.86
N LYS A 9 13.28 12.42 -10.53
CA LYS A 9 12.10 13.04 -9.88
C LYS A 9 11.93 14.52 -10.23
N ARG A 10 13.02 15.29 -10.21
CA ARG A 10 13.00 16.71 -10.60
C ARG A 10 12.61 16.91 -12.06
N GLN A 11 13.08 16.05 -12.96
CA GLN A 11 12.76 16.12 -14.39
C GLN A 11 11.29 15.85 -14.71
N HIS A 12 10.55 15.17 -13.78
CA HIS A 12 9.14 14.84 -13.96
C HIS A 12 8.15 15.79 -13.29
N GLY A 13 8.61 16.95 -12.79
CA GLY A 13 7.75 18.03 -12.30
C GLY A 13 7.06 17.74 -10.96
N PHE A 14 7.61 16.87 -10.11
CA PHE A 14 7.11 16.66 -8.76
C PHE A 14 7.38 17.88 -7.88
N ARG A 15 6.37 18.32 -7.13
CA ARG A 15 6.50 19.31 -6.06
C ARG A 15 6.91 18.65 -4.74
N ALA A 16 6.39 17.47 -4.49
CA ALA A 16 6.67 16.68 -3.30
C ALA A 16 6.90 15.20 -3.66
N TYR A 17 7.71 14.53 -2.87
CA TYR A 17 7.98 13.10 -3.00
C TYR A 17 8.15 12.45 -1.64
N GLY A 18 7.45 11.34 -1.42
CA GLY A 18 7.60 10.50 -0.24
C GLY A 18 8.33 9.20 -0.56
N PHE A 19 9.27 8.84 0.30
CA PHE A 19 9.85 7.51 0.34
C PHE A 19 9.02 6.65 1.29
N SER A 20 8.72 5.42 0.89
CA SER A 20 7.98 4.45 1.70
C SER A 20 8.52 3.05 1.44
N SER A 21 9.74 2.81 1.89
CA SER A 21 10.35 1.48 1.80
C SER A 21 9.59 0.47 2.65
N HIS A 22 9.69 -0.81 2.28
CA HIS A 22 9.14 -1.89 3.09
C HIS A 22 9.78 -1.92 4.48
N SER A 23 8.97 -1.93 5.50
CA SER A 23 9.41 -1.92 6.89
C SER A 23 10.14 -3.21 7.29
N PRO A 24 10.95 -3.19 8.36
CA PRO A 24 11.45 -4.42 8.96
C PRO A 24 10.33 -5.40 9.29
N LEU A 25 10.64 -6.68 9.21
CA LEU A 25 9.77 -7.80 9.61
C LEU A 25 10.44 -8.58 10.76
N PRO A 26 9.70 -9.42 11.50
CA PRO A 26 10.29 -10.27 12.53
C PRO A 26 11.06 -11.48 11.97
N PHE A 27 11.12 -11.59 10.64
CA PHE A 27 11.87 -12.58 9.88
C PHE A 27 12.57 -11.92 8.69
N GLU A 28 13.60 -12.55 8.15
CA GLU A 28 14.37 -12.00 7.02
C GLU A 28 13.68 -12.29 5.69
N THR A 29 13.68 -11.29 4.80
CA THR A 29 13.34 -11.41 3.39
C THR A 29 14.39 -10.67 2.55
N PHE A 30 14.47 -10.98 1.26
CA PHE A 30 15.45 -10.32 0.38
C PHE A 30 15.05 -8.89 -0.04
N TRP A 31 13.85 -8.44 0.30
CA TRP A 31 13.28 -7.16 -0.14
C TRP A 31 12.89 -6.20 1.00
N ASN A 32 12.80 -6.67 2.23
CA ASN A 32 12.56 -5.82 3.40
C ASN A 32 13.85 -5.17 3.90
N MET A 33 13.70 -3.97 4.43
CA MET A 33 14.75 -3.32 5.21
C MET A 33 14.90 -4.02 6.56
N SER A 34 16.13 -4.18 7.04
CA SER A 34 16.37 -4.63 8.41
C SER A 34 16.16 -3.50 9.42
N LYS A 35 16.01 -3.85 10.70
CA LYS A 35 15.97 -2.83 11.76
C LYS A 35 17.29 -2.04 11.85
N ASP A 36 18.40 -2.69 11.55
CA ASP A 36 19.74 -2.07 11.61
C ASP A 36 19.96 -1.05 10.48
N ASP A 37 19.26 -1.20 9.35
CA ASP A 37 19.33 -0.25 8.23
C ASP A 37 18.44 1.00 8.44
N MET A 38 17.56 0.99 9.41
CA MET A 38 16.61 2.08 9.64
C MET A 38 17.30 3.44 9.91
N PRO A 39 18.36 3.53 10.74
CA PRO A 39 19.05 4.80 10.95
C PRO A 39 19.65 5.37 9.67
N GLU A 40 20.27 4.52 8.82
CA GLU A 40 20.83 4.95 7.55
C GLU A 40 19.74 5.42 6.58
N TYR A 41 18.62 4.72 6.50
CA TYR A 41 17.45 5.11 5.72
C TYR A 41 16.96 6.52 6.08
N LEU A 42 16.75 6.77 7.37
CA LEU A 42 16.28 8.07 7.85
C LEU A 42 17.32 9.17 7.65
N GLN A 43 18.59 8.87 7.87
CA GLN A 43 19.71 9.81 7.65
C GLN A 43 19.79 10.22 6.16
N GLU A 44 19.67 9.26 5.26
CA GLU A 44 19.72 9.54 3.82
C GLU A 44 18.53 10.42 3.39
N ILE A 45 17.31 10.14 3.87
CA ILE A 45 16.17 11.00 3.56
C ILE A 45 16.37 12.42 4.11
N ASN A 46 16.90 12.56 5.32
CA ASN A 46 17.20 13.88 5.88
C ASN A 46 18.25 14.63 5.05
N ARG A 47 19.28 13.94 4.59
CA ARG A 47 20.29 14.51 3.66
C ARG A 47 19.64 15.02 2.38
N LEU A 48 18.71 14.23 1.81
CA LEU A 48 17.96 14.61 0.61
C LEU A 48 17.01 15.78 0.86
N LYS A 49 16.30 15.81 2.00
CA LYS A 49 15.48 16.96 2.41
C LYS A 49 16.28 18.27 2.41
N GLN A 50 17.46 18.25 2.99
CA GLN A 50 18.33 19.44 3.02
C GLN A 50 18.85 19.81 1.64
N LYS A 51 19.36 18.83 0.89
CA LYS A 51 19.96 19.05 -0.44
C LYS A 51 18.99 19.64 -1.45
N TYR A 52 17.71 19.29 -1.39
CA TYR A 52 16.69 19.68 -2.37
C TYR A 52 15.63 20.60 -1.81
N SER A 53 15.84 21.20 -0.64
CA SER A 53 14.88 22.04 0.09
C SER A 53 14.21 23.14 -0.75
N ASP A 54 14.97 23.73 -1.70
CA ASP A 54 14.47 24.79 -2.57
C ASP A 54 13.73 24.29 -3.82
N GLN A 55 13.68 22.99 -4.05
CA GLN A 55 13.22 22.42 -5.31
C GLN A 55 12.13 21.37 -5.15
N LEU A 56 12.14 20.63 -4.04
CA LEU A 56 11.29 19.46 -3.84
C LEU A 56 11.05 19.23 -2.34
N GLU A 57 9.81 19.12 -1.95
CA GLU A 57 9.48 18.65 -0.62
C GLU A 57 9.71 17.13 -0.56
N ILE A 58 10.54 16.67 0.37
CA ILE A 58 10.83 15.23 0.54
C ILE A 58 10.30 14.77 1.89
N TYR A 59 9.64 13.63 1.90
CA TYR A 59 9.01 13.06 3.08
C TYR A 59 9.52 11.65 3.36
N ALA A 60 9.68 11.34 4.65
CA ALA A 60 10.03 10.03 5.14
C ALA A 60 8.76 9.25 5.51
N GLY A 61 8.53 8.16 4.86
CA GLY A 61 7.46 7.22 5.19
C GLY A 61 7.97 5.80 5.28
N LEU A 62 7.11 4.89 5.66
CA LEU A 62 7.30 3.44 5.57
C LEU A 62 6.02 2.79 5.08
N GLU A 63 6.17 1.73 4.31
CA GLU A 63 5.12 0.76 4.07
C GLU A 63 5.26 -0.37 5.08
N ILE A 64 4.31 -0.46 6.01
CA ILE A 64 4.37 -1.31 7.19
C ILE A 64 3.35 -2.43 7.07
N ASP A 65 3.85 -3.67 7.11
CA ASP A 65 3.01 -4.85 7.13
C ASP A 65 2.26 -5.00 8.46
N TYR A 66 0.99 -5.35 8.38
CA TYR A 66 0.25 -5.89 9.50
C TYR A 66 0.35 -7.42 9.43
N LEU A 67 0.97 -8.04 10.42
CA LEU A 67 1.00 -9.49 10.56
C LEU A 67 -0.06 -9.97 11.55
N ASP A 68 -0.06 -9.43 12.76
CA ASP A 68 -1.03 -9.70 13.81
C ASP A 68 -1.07 -8.55 14.85
N GLU A 69 -1.73 -8.77 15.97
CA GLU A 69 -1.85 -7.82 17.07
C GLU A 69 -0.50 -7.48 17.73
N THR A 70 0.52 -8.32 17.57
CA THR A 70 1.86 -8.13 18.16
C THR A 70 2.84 -7.44 17.21
N TYR A 71 2.59 -7.47 15.91
CA TYR A 71 3.47 -6.88 14.91
C TYR A 71 2.69 -6.14 13.82
N ASN A 72 2.59 -4.83 13.97
CA ASN A 72 1.87 -3.94 13.08
C ASN A 72 2.32 -2.48 13.29
N ALA A 73 1.77 -1.55 12.52
CA ALA A 73 2.15 -0.14 12.55
C ALA A 73 1.92 0.54 13.90
N SER A 74 1.00 0.06 14.74
CA SER A 74 0.65 0.69 16.02
C SER A 74 1.64 0.41 17.16
N ILE A 75 2.58 -0.54 16.96
CA ILE A 75 3.55 -0.85 18.03
C ILE A 75 4.54 0.32 18.25
N PRO A 76 5.06 0.47 19.49
CA PRO A 76 5.94 1.60 19.84
C PRO A 76 7.11 1.78 18.88
N TYR A 77 7.74 0.68 18.43
CA TYR A 77 8.85 0.74 17.49
C TYR A 77 8.55 1.61 16.25
N PHE A 78 7.41 1.39 15.60
CA PHE A 78 7.05 2.17 14.41
C PHE A 78 6.50 3.55 14.73
N GLN A 79 5.82 3.71 15.87
CA GLN A 79 5.24 5.00 16.25
C GLN A 79 6.30 6.02 16.72
N GLU A 80 7.41 5.57 17.30
CA GLU A 80 8.50 6.42 17.77
C GLU A 80 9.46 6.84 16.64
N LEU A 81 9.41 6.21 15.46
CA LEU A 81 10.22 6.62 14.31
C LEU A 81 9.80 8.01 13.82
N PRO A 82 10.75 8.89 13.47
CA PRO A 82 10.49 10.25 12.98
C PRO A 82 10.00 10.23 11.52
N LEU A 83 8.85 9.60 11.28
CA LEU A 83 8.23 9.49 9.97
C LEU A 83 7.19 10.59 9.75
N ASP A 84 7.12 11.07 8.52
CA ASP A 84 6.11 12.04 8.09
C ASP A 84 4.76 11.36 7.82
N TYR A 85 4.77 10.07 7.42
CA TYR A 85 3.56 9.28 7.16
C TYR A 85 3.83 7.76 7.21
N ARG A 86 2.75 6.97 7.36
CA ARG A 86 2.79 5.51 7.43
C ARG A 86 1.73 4.92 6.52
N ILE A 87 2.13 3.99 5.65
CA ILE A 87 1.24 3.18 4.82
C ILE A 87 1.11 1.82 5.49
N GLY A 88 -0.12 1.38 5.74
CA GLY A 88 -0.39 0.02 6.20
C GLY A 88 -0.71 -0.89 5.03
N SER A 89 -0.07 -2.04 4.95
CA SER A 89 -0.22 -3.01 3.86
C SER A 89 -0.28 -4.44 4.36
N ILE A 90 -0.83 -5.32 3.54
CA ILE A 90 -0.83 -6.77 3.77
C ILE A 90 -0.08 -7.44 2.61
N HIS A 91 1.13 -7.91 2.87
CA HIS A 91 1.88 -8.76 1.94
C HIS A 91 1.90 -10.22 2.41
N PHE A 92 1.77 -10.42 3.71
CA PHE A 92 1.82 -11.73 4.35
C PHE A 92 0.59 -11.98 5.22
N LEU A 93 0.13 -13.22 5.18
CA LEU A 93 -0.92 -13.72 6.09
C LEU A 93 -0.32 -14.83 6.95
N PRO A 94 -0.20 -14.63 8.27
CA PRO A 94 0.24 -15.70 9.17
C PRO A 94 -0.75 -16.86 9.18
N VAL A 95 -0.21 -18.09 9.13
CA VAL A 95 -0.99 -19.34 9.26
C VAL A 95 -0.70 -20.04 10.59
N SER A 96 0.09 -19.43 11.46
CA SER A 96 0.39 -19.88 12.82
C SER A 96 0.71 -18.65 13.70
N GLU A 97 0.69 -18.85 15.02
CA GLU A 97 1.05 -17.79 15.99
C GLU A 97 2.54 -17.41 15.93
N ARG A 98 3.39 -18.27 15.38
CA ARG A 98 4.82 -18.01 15.29
C ARG A 98 5.11 -17.23 14.00
N LEU A 99 5.52 -15.98 14.15
CA LEU A 99 5.85 -15.06 13.04
C LEU A 99 7.25 -15.37 12.48
N VAL A 100 7.34 -16.39 11.64
CA VAL A 100 8.53 -16.79 10.88
C VAL A 100 8.14 -17.01 9.42
N GLU A 101 9.10 -16.90 8.51
CA GLU A 101 8.85 -16.93 7.06
C GLU A 101 8.05 -18.17 6.63
N GLU A 102 8.40 -19.35 7.12
CA GLU A 102 7.73 -20.60 6.77
C GLU A 102 6.24 -20.68 7.18
N ASN A 103 5.80 -19.80 8.07
CA ASN A 103 4.41 -19.68 8.52
C ASN A 103 3.66 -18.53 7.83
N MET A 104 4.23 -17.93 6.79
CA MET A 104 3.63 -16.83 6.06
C MET A 104 3.10 -17.26 4.70
N VAL A 105 1.91 -16.82 4.37
CA VAL A 105 1.38 -16.88 3.00
C VAL A 105 1.60 -15.53 2.35
N CYS A 106 2.50 -15.49 1.35
CA CYS A 106 2.74 -14.29 0.55
C CYS A 106 1.62 -14.13 -0.48
N ILE A 107 0.90 -13.01 -0.44
CA ILE A 107 -0.28 -12.79 -1.28
C ILE A 107 0.06 -12.29 -2.70
N ASP A 108 1.20 -11.66 -2.87
CA ASP A 108 1.63 -11.01 -4.12
C ASP A 108 2.90 -11.61 -4.73
N GLY A 109 3.32 -12.77 -4.23
CA GLY A 109 4.38 -13.59 -4.82
C GLY A 109 3.99 -14.24 -6.14
N SER A 110 4.72 -15.27 -6.54
CA SER A 110 4.38 -16.03 -7.75
C SER A 110 3.02 -16.73 -7.63
N PHE A 111 2.32 -16.87 -8.76
CA PHE A 111 1.03 -17.60 -8.73
C PHE A 111 1.19 -19.05 -8.26
N ARG A 112 2.32 -19.69 -8.56
CA ARG A 112 2.60 -21.04 -8.12
C ARG A 112 2.65 -21.15 -6.60
N GLU A 113 3.30 -20.22 -5.92
CA GLU A 113 3.37 -20.17 -4.46
C GLU A 113 2.02 -19.81 -3.85
N TYR A 114 1.31 -18.87 -4.46
CA TYR A 114 -0.04 -18.50 -4.06
C TYR A 114 -0.99 -19.71 -4.14
N ALA A 115 -1.01 -20.42 -5.28
CA ALA A 115 -1.85 -21.61 -5.48
C ALA A 115 -1.48 -22.74 -4.50
N HIS A 116 -0.17 -22.97 -4.27
CA HIS A 116 0.27 -23.93 -3.27
C HIS A 116 -0.22 -23.57 -1.86
N SER A 117 -0.22 -22.30 -1.52
CA SER A 117 -0.74 -21.83 -0.23
C SER A 117 -2.26 -22.01 -0.11
N VAL A 118 -3.01 -21.80 -1.19
CA VAL A 118 -4.47 -22.08 -1.22
C VAL A 118 -4.74 -23.54 -0.92
N GLU A 119 -4.03 -24.45 -1.60
CA GLU A 119 -4.18 -25.90 -1.37
C GLU A 119 -3.81 -26.31 0.06
N ARG A 120 -2.69 -25.81 0.55
CA ARG A 120 -2.12 -26.25 1.83
C ARG A 120 -2.84 -25.68 3.06
N HIS A 121 -3.31 -24.44 2.99
CA HIS A 121 -3.78 -23.69 4.17
C HIS A 121 -5.23 -23.25 4.08
N PHE A 122 -5.85 -23.34 2.90
CA PHE A 122 -7.20 -22.85 2.64
C PHE A 122 -8.09 -23.89 1.93
N GLU A 123 -7.83 -25.17 2.19
CA GLU A 123 -8.67 -26.30 1.71
C GLU A 123 -8.88 -26.31 0.18
N GLY A 124 -7.95 -25.73 -0.61
CA GLY A 124 -8.09 -25.58 -2.04
C GLY A 124 -9.11 -24.48 -2.46
N ASP A 125 -9.69 -23.75 -1.51
CA ASP A 125 -10.69 -22.71 -1.78
C ASP A 125 -10.08 -21.30 -1.67
N VAL A 126 -9.87 -20.64 -2.79
CA VAL A 126 -9.34 -19.28 -2.86
C VAL A 126 -10.22 -18.26 -2.11
N ARG A 127 -11.52 -18.52 -1.95
CA ARG A 127 -12.43 -17.64 -1.20
C ARG A 127 -12.06 -17.55 0.28
N LEU A 128 -11.55 -18.63 0.86
CA LEU A 128 -11.08 -18.65 2.26
C LEU A 128 -9.83 -17.78 2.43
N LEU A 129 -8.91 -17.81 1.46
CA LEU A 129 -7.74 -16.95 1.47
C LEU A 129 -8.14 -15.48 1.31
N VAL A 130 -9.02 -15.16 0.37
CA VAL A 130 -9.55 -13.80 0.15
C VAL A 130 -10.26 -13.28 1.40
N LYS A 131 -11.09 -14.11 2.04
CA LYS A 131 -11.74 -13.75 3.30
C LYS A 131 -10.72 -13.44 4.39
N ARG A 132 -9.70 -14.28 4.56
CA ARG A 132 -8.61 -14.05 5.52
C ARG A 132 -7.88 -12.74 5.23
N PHE A 133 -7.64 -12.42 3.98
CA PHE A 133 -6.99 -11.16 3.58
C PHE A 133 -7.81 -9.94 4.02
N PHE A 134 -9.10 -9.91 3.74
CA PHE A 134 -9.95 -8.78 4.14
C PHE A 134 -10.19 -8.72 5.64
N ASP A 135 -10.34 -9.86 6.33
CA ASP A 135 -10.41 -9.91 7.79
C ASP A 135 -9.12 -9.32 8.42
N THR A 136 -7.96 -9.63 7.84
CA THR A 136 -6.67 -9.09 8.28
C THR A 136 -6.54 -7.59 7.96
N THR A 137 -7.04 -7.16 6.80
CA THR A 137 -7.10 -5.73 6.44
C THR A 137 -7.97 -4.94 7.43
N MET A 138 -9.12 -5.47 7.83
CA MET A 138 -9.95 -4.84 8.85
C MET A 138 -9.23 -4.73 10.20
N LYS A 139 -8.54 -5.77 10.65
CA LYS A 139 -7.73 -5.73 11.87
C LYS A 139 -6.61 -4.69 11.79
N MET A 140 -5.95 -4.56 10.64
CA MET A 140 -4.95 -3.52 10.40
C MET A 140 -5.55 -2.12 10.57
N ILE A 141 -6.71 -1.86 9.98
CA ILE A 141 -7.41 -0.57 10.07
C ILE A 141 -7.83 -0.30 11.53
N GLU A 142 -8.36 -1.30 12.23
CA GLU A 142 -8.75 -1.20 13.64
C GLU A 142 -7.56 -0.92 14.56
N ALA A 143 -6.42 -1.58 14.34
CA ALA A 143 -5.19 -1.37 15.12
C ALA A 143 -4.65 0.05 14.97
N GLY A 144 -4.85 0.69 13.81
CA GLY A 144 -4.42 2.06 13.56
C GLY A 144 -2.92 2.21 13.40
N GLY A 145 -2.42 3.41 13.73
CA GLY A 145 -1.00 3.74 13.59
C GLY A 145 -0.56 4.00 12.14
N ILE A 146 -1.50 4.09 11.21
CA ILE A 146 -1.30 4.35 9.78
C ILE A 146 -2.07 5.59 9.34
N ASP A 147 -1.62 6.22 8.27
CA ASP A 147 -2.32 7.33 7.60
C ASP A 147 -3.05 6.85 6.35
N ILE A 148 -2.50 5.85 5.68
CA ILE A 148 -2.90 5.38 4.35
C ILE A 148 -3.04 3.86 4.38
N VAL A 149 -4.13 3.35 3.78
CA VAL A 149 -4.27 1.93 3.47
C VAL A 149 -3.69 1.68 2.08
N GLY A 150 -2.59 0.92 2.01
CA GLY A 150 -1.90 0.59 0.77
C GLY A 150 -2.64 -0.49 -0.02
N HIS A 151 -2.58 -0.41 -1.35
CA HIS A 151 -3.09 -1.38 -2.35
C HIS A 151 -4.15 -2.38 -1.80
N MET A 152 -5.25 -1.82 -1.31
CA MET A 152 -6.24 -2.44 -0.43
C MET A 152 -6.88 -3.73 -0.95
N ASP A 153 -6.86 -3.98 -2.25
CA ASP A 153 -7.33 -5.21 -2.89
C ASP A 153 -6.23 -5.99 -3.63
N LYS A 154 -4.98 -5.88 -3.17
CA LYS A 154 -3.82 -6.56 -3.76
C LYS A 154 -4.02 -8.07 -3.96
N ILE A 155 -4.83 -8.69 -3.11
CA ILE A 155 -5.24 -10.09 -3.21
C ILE A 155 -5.80 -10.46 -4.59
N TYR A 156 -6.39 -9.48 -5.30
CA TYR A 156 -6.89 -9.65 -6.65
C TYR A 156 -5.82 -10.08 -7.65
N MET A 157 -4.57 -9.65 -7.47
CA MET A 157 -3.48 -9.89 -8.42
C MET A 157 -3.32 -11.37 -8.80
N ASN A 158 -3.36 -12.26 -7.84
CA ASN A 158 -3.29 -13.70 -8.04
C ASN A 158 -4.68 -14.37 -8.02
N GLY A 159 -5.59 -13.87 -7.21
CA GLY A 159 -6.95 -14.43 -7.07
C GLY A 159 -7.70 -14.50 -8.39
N GLN A 160 -7.59 -13.48 -9.23
CA GLN A 160 -8.25 -13.42 -10.55
C GLN A 160 -7.87 -14.56 -11.52
N LYS A 161 -6.84 -15.32 -11.22
CA LYS A 161 -6.43 -16.48 -12.03
C LYS A 161 -7.25 -17.74 -11.74
N TYR A 162 -8.09 -17.71 -10.70
CA TYR A 162 -9.06 -18.76 -10.41
C TYR A 162 -10.37 -18.49 -11.14
N GLU A 163 -10.94 -19.50 -11.79
CA GLU A 163 -12.22 -19.36 -12.54
C GLU A 163 -13.37 -18.88 -11.67
N ILE A 164 -13.40 -19.30 -10.40
CA ILE A 164 -14.43 -18.89 -9.44
C ILE A 164 -14.31 -17.42 -9.01
N PHE A 165 -13.19 -16.76 -9.33
CA PHE A 165 -12.94 -15.42 -8.84
C PHE A 165 -13.83 -14.40 -9.55
N ASN A 166 -14.73 -13.79 -8.79
CA ASN A 166 -15.60 -12.72 -9.26
C ASN A 166 -15.75 -11.65 -8.16
N PHE A 167 -15.19 -10.47 -8.41
CA PHE A 167 -15.19 -9.35 -7.47
C PHE A 167 -16.58 -8.71 -7.27
N GLU A 168 -17.57 -9.00 -8.15
CA GLU A 168 -18.95 -8.54 -8.01
C GLU A 168 -19.76 -9.42 -7.07
N GLU A 169 -19.32 -10.65 -6.83
CA GLU A 169 -20.02 -11.56 -5.93
C GLU A 169 -19.86 -11.18 -4.46
N ASP A 170 -20.86 -11.50 -3.68
CA ASP A 170 -20.96 -11.14 -2.26
C ASP A 170 -19.77 -11.61 -1.42
N TRP A 171 -19.21 -12.77 -1.72
CA TRP A 171 -18.09 -13.32 -0.97
C TRP A 171 -16.78 -12.48 -1.12
N TYR A 172 -16.66 -11.69 -2.20
CA TYR A 172 -15.56 -10.75 -2.40
C TYR A 172 -16.00 -9.31 -2.05
N ARG A 173 -17.12 -8.87 -2.63
CA ARG A 173 -17.61 -7.49 -2.54
C ARG A 173 -17.90 -7.06 -1.10
N LYS A 174 -18.64 -7.89 -0.33
CA LYS A 174 -19.02 -7.53 1.04
C LYS A 174 -17.84 -7.34 2.00
N PRO A 175 -16.84 -8.25 2.06
CA PRO A 175 -15.65 -8.00 2.88
C PRO A 175 -14.86 -6.76 2.44
N PHE A 176 -14.75 -6.50 1.15
CA PHE A 176 -14.11 -5.30 0.64
C PHE A 176 -14.85 -4.02 1.09
N GLU A 177 -16.18 -3.99 0.92
CA GLU A 177 -16.99 -2.85 1.38
C GLU A 177 -16.90 -2.65 2.89
N ALA A 178 -16.86 -3.71 3.69
CA ALA A 178 -16.65 -3.61 5.13
C ALA A 178 -15.30 -2.95 5.49
N CYS A 179 -14.25 -3.23 4.72
CA CYS A 179 -12.99 -2.51 4.86
C CYS A 179 -13.13 -1.02 4.54
N LEU A 180 -13.88 -0.65 3.48
CA LEU A 180 -14.15 0.75 3.14
C LEU A 180 -14.94 1.47 4.25
N ASP A 181 -15.92 0.81 4.84
CA ASP A 181 -16.69 1.36 5.97
C ASP A 181 -15.77 1.71 7.16
N LEU A 182 -14.84 0.81 7.51
CA LEU A 182 -13.84 1.08 8.55
C LEU A 182 -12.88 2.20 8.17
N VAL A 183 -12.41 2.24 6.92
CA VAL A 183 -11.56 3.34 6.43
C VAL A 183 -12.26 4.68 6.62
N GLN A 184 -13.55 4.77 6.24
CA GLN A 184 -14.36 5.97 6.41
C GLN A 184 -14.53 6.32 7.89
N GLU A 185 -14.88 5.35 8.73
CA GLU A 185 -15.07 5.53 10.18
C GLU A 185 -13.80 6.06 10.85
N LYS A 186 -12.64 5.50 10.49
CA LYS A 186 -11.33 5.91 11.06
C LYS A 186 -10.75 7.17 10.41
N GLY A 187 -11.34 7.68 9.34
CA GLY A 187 -10.86 8.87 8.63
C GLY A 187 -9.52 8.66 7.92
N LEU A 188 -9.22 7.43 7.51
CA LEU A 188 -7.99 7.10 6.80
C LEU A 188 -8.09 7.44 5.31
N MET A 189 -6.94 7.48 4.65
CA MET A 189 -6.81 7.61 3.20
C MET A 189 -6.62 6.24 2.56
N VAL A 190 -7.04 6.11 1.30
CA VAL A 190 -6.75 4.93 0.49
C VAL A 190 -5.76 5.30 -0.61
N GLU A 191 -4.74 4.49 -0.74
CA GLU A 191 -3.80 4.57 -1.84
C GLU A 191 -4.47 4.09 -3.14
N VAL A 192 -4.36 4.88 -4.20
CA VAL A 192 -4.58 4.43 -5.58
C VAL A 192 -3.21 4.09 -6.16
N ASN A 193 -2.89 2.81 -6.13
CA ASN A 193 -1.59 2.27 -6.50
C ASN A 193 -1.52 1.96 -7.99
N THR A 194 -0.52 2.49 -8.68
CA THR A 194 -0.39 2.37 -10.14
C THR A 194 0.68 1.38 -10.60
N LYS A 195 1.31 0.63 -9.70
CA LYS A 195 2.46 -0.28 -9.97
C LYS A 195 2.25 -1.21 -11.17
N ASN A 196 1.02 -1.70 -11.35
CA ASN A 196 0.70 -2.65 -12.42
C ASN A 196 0.11 -2.00 -13.68
N TRP A 197 0.05 -0.67 -13.76
CA TRP A 197 -0.61 -0.01 -14.88
C TRP A 197 0.02 -0.33 -16.23
N THR A 198 1.32 -0.14 -16.38
CA THR A 198 1.99 -0.40 -17.68
C THR A 198 1.89 -1.85 -18.08
N LYS A 199 2.01 -2.79 -17.15
CA LYS A 199 2.00 -4.22 -17.44
C LYS A 199 0.60 -4.80 -17.68
N LYS A 200 -0.42 -4.34 -16.93
CA LYS A 200 -1.73 -5.00 -16.88
C LYS A 200 -2.92 -4.04 -16.99
N LYS A 201 -2.69 -2.72 -16.98
CA LYS A 201 -3.74 -1.69 -16.89
C LYS A 201 -4.61 -1.84 -15.64
N GLU A 202 -3.99 -2.29 -14.53
CA GLU A 202 -4.64 -2.48 -13.23
C GLU A 202 -4.21 -1.40 -12.25
N LEU A 203 -5.18 -0.92 -11.46
CA LEU A 203 -4.97 -0.13 -10.24
C LEU A 203 -5.33 -0.98 -9.01
N TYR A 204 -4.79 -0.60 -7.86
CA TYR A 204 -5.22 -1.10 -6.56
C TYR A 204 -5.63 0.09 -5.67
N PRO A 205 -6.91 0.21 -5.22
CA PRO A 205 -8.03 -0.65 -5.58
C PRO A 205 -8.42 -0.56 -7.05
N ARG A 206 -9.13 -1.59 -7.50
CA ARG A 206 -9.67 -1.68 -8.87
C ARG A 206 -10.49 -0.45 -9.25
N VAL A 207 -10.45 -0.12 -10.54
CA VAL A 207 -11.13 1.05 -11.10
C VAL A 207 -12.62 1.07 -10.76
N GLU A 208 -13.25 -0.11 -10.72
CA GLU A 208 -14.69 -0.29 -10.45
C GLU A 208 -15.10 0.19 -9.07
N TYR A 209 -14.18 0.23 -8.10
CA TYR A 209 -14.46 0.72 -6.75
C TYR A 209 -14.27 2.23 -6.55
N LEU A 210 -13.67 2.93 -7.51
CA LEU A 210 -13.37 4.36 -7.36
C LEU A 210 -14.63 5.20 -7.14
N SER A 211 -15.71 4.93 -7.88
CA SER A 211 -16.97 5.65 -7.71
C SER A 211 -17.58 5.43 -6.32
N ARG A 212 -17.49 4.19 -5.80
CA ARG A 212 -17.97 3.88 -4.45
C ARG A 212 -17.17 4.61 -3.38
N MET A 213 -15.85 4.62 -3.49
CA MET A 213 -14.98 5.38 -2.57
C MET A 213 -15.29 6.87 -2.60
N ARG A 214 -15.56 7.43 -3.78
CA ARG A 214 -15.96 8.83 -3.93
C ARG A 214 -17.31 9.11 -3.25
N GLU A 215 -18.31 8.25 -3.42
CA GLU A 215 -19.62 8.37 -2.76
C GLU A 215 -19.49 8.37 -1.23
N MET A 216 -18.57 7.57 -0.69
CA MET A 216 -18.27 7.51 0.72
C MET A 216 -17.37 8.67 1.22
N ASN A 217 -16.95 9.59 0.34
CA ASN A 217 -16.02 10.68 0.63
C ASN A 217 -14.67 10.20 1.23
N ILE A 218 -14.21 9.04 0.84
CA ILE A 218 -12.91 8.52 1.25
C ILE A 218 -11.81 9.30 0.52
N PRO A 219 -10.88 9.96 1.23
CA PRO A 219 -9.77 10.63 0.60
C PRO A 219 -8.82 9.62 -0.04
N VAL A 220 -8.32 9.96 -1.23
CA VAL A 220 -7.38 9.11 -1.98
C VAL A 220 -6.10 9.85 -2.30
N MET A 221 -5.00 9.11 -2.39
CA MET A 221 -3.75 9.59 -2.96
C MET A 221 -3.24 8.62 -4.03
N VAL A 222 -2.52 9.15 -5.03
CA VAL A 222 -1.98 8.35 -6.12
C VAL A 222 -0.51 8.09 -5.89
N ASN A 223 -0.14 6.81 -5.75
CA ASN A 223 1.23 6.36 -5.56
C ASN A 223 1.65 5.39 -6.67
N SER A 224 2.88 5.53 -7.13
CA SER A 224 3.43 4.63 -8.15
C SER A 224 3.93 3.31 -7.58
N ASP A 225 4.25 3.24 -6.29
CA ASP A 225 4.89 2.06 -5.68
C ASP A 225 6.08 1.59 -6.53
N CYS A 226 6.87 2.57 -7.03
CA CYS A 226 7.93 2.32 -7.98
C CYS A 226 9.17 1.76 -7.29
N HIS A 227 9.68 0.65 -7.83
CA HIS A 227 10.93 0.03 -7.41
C HIS A 227 12.11 0.44 -8.30
N TYR A 228 11.83 1.15 -9.39
CA TYR A 228 12.82 1.65 -10.33
C TYR A 228 12.56 3.14 -10.62
N PRO A 229 13.61 3.96 -10.76
CA PRO A 229 13.46 5.41 -10.95
C PRO A 229 12.66 5.82 -12.17
N ASP A 230 12.75 5.06 -13.26
CA ASP A 230 12.04 5.30 -14.52
C ASP A 230 10.53 5.04 -14.43
N LEU A 231 10.07 4.34 -13.39
CA LEU A 231 8.65 4.03 -13.16
C LEU A 231 7.96 5.00 -12.20
N VAL A 232 8.62 6.07 -11.77
CA VAL A 232 8.10 7.00 -10.76
C VAL A 232 6.77 7.65 -11.16
N ASN A 233 6.52 7.85 -12.46
CA ASN A 233 5.28 8.39 -13.03
C ASN A 233 4.39 7.35 -13.70
N ASP A 234 4.73 6.06 -13.60
CA ASP A 234 3.96 5.01 -14.28
C ASP A 234 2.50 5.02 -13.84
N GLY A 235 1.58 5.09 -14.81
CA GLY A 235 0.14 5.10 -14.58
C GLY A 235 -0.44 6.34 -13.86
N ARG A 236 0.39 7.30 -13.43
CA ARG A 236 -0.09 8.45 -12.63
C ARG A 236 -1.11 9.31 -13.37
N LYS A 237 -0.82 9.66 -14.63
CA LYS A 237 -1.73 10.47 -15.47
C LYS A 237 -3.07 9.77 -15.69
N GLU A 238 -3.01 8.49 -15.93
CA GLU A 238 -4.18 7.64 -16.15
C GLU A 238 -5.01 7.50 -14.88
N ALA A 239 -4.36 7.30 -13.73
CA ALA A 239 -5.05 7.26 -12.45
C ALA A 239 -5.81 8.57 -12.17
N PHE A 240 -5.20 9.74 -12.40
CA PHE A 240 -5.89 11.02 -12.27
C PHE A 240 -7.08 11.15 -13.22
N LYS A 241 -6.95 10.68 -14.47
CA LYS A 241 -8.07 10.65 -15.43
C LYS A 241 -9.22 9.78 -14.93
N LEU A 242 -8.92 8.58 -14.44
CA LEU A 242 -9.91 7.65 -13.90
C LEU A 242 -10.58 8.18 -12.64
N LEU A 243 -9.83 8.81 -11.75
CA LEU A 243 -10.40 9.48 -10.57
C LEU A 243 -11.37 10.61 -10.96
N LYS A 244 -11.01 11.44 -11.95
CA LYS A 244 -11.95 12.46 -12.48
C LYS A 244 -13.22 11.82 -13.04
N GLN A 245 -13.10 10.75 -13.80
CA GLN A 245 -14.24 10.02 -14.36
C GLN A 245 -15.14 9.42 -13.27
N ALA A 246 -14.56 8.96 -12.17
CA ALA A 246 -15.28 8.48 -11.00
C ALA A 246 -15.90 9.62 -10.16
N GLY A 247 -15.61 10.89 -10.50
CA GLY A 247 -16.21 12.06 -9.86
C GLY A 247 -15.41 12.66 -8.72
N PHE A 248 -14.17 12.22 -8.49
CA PHE A 248 -13.26 12.89 -7.56
C PHE A 248 -12.93 14.32 -8.05
N LYS A 249 -12.80 15.25 -7.12
CA LYS A 249 -12.42 16.64 -7.39
C LYS A 249 -10.99 16.95 -6.95
N SER A 250 -10.46 16.12 -6.08
CA SER A 250 -9.12 16.28 -5.49
C SER A 250 -8.50 14.95 -5.11
N THR A 251 -7.19 14.96 -4.94
CA THR A 251 -6.43 13.92 -4.22
C THR A 251 -5.84 14.51 -2.96
N ARG A 252 -5.58 13.66 -1.95
CA ARG A 252 -4.94 14.08 -0.72
C ARG A 252 -3.42 13.97 -0.86
N GLU A 253 -2.70 15.04 -0.56
CA GLU A 253 -1.24 15.11 -0.68
C GLU A 253 -0.62 15.78 0.54
N LEU A 254 0.63 15.43 0.87
CA LEU A 254 1.42 16.18 1.84
C LEU A 254 1.97 17.44 1.18
N VAL A 255 1.64 18.60 1.75
CA VAL A 255 2.13 19.90 1.32
C VAL A 255 2.55 20.69 2.55
N LYS A 256 3.81 21.09 2.61
CA LYS A 256 4.40 21.78 3.77
C LYS A 256 4.14 21.03 5.09
N GLY A 257 4.30 19.71 5.04
CA GLY A 257 4.11 18.82 6.18
C GLY A 257 2.67 18.61 6.63
N LYS A 258 1.67 19.03 5.84
CA LYS A 258 0.25 18.86 6.18
C LYS A 258 -0.51 18.16 5.07
N TRP A 259 -1.43 17.29 5.43
CA TRP A 259 -2.36 16.69 4.49
C TRP A 259 -3.34 17.74 3.96
N GLN A 260 -3.40 17.86 2.63
CA GLN A 260 -4.25 18.82 1.94
C GLN A 260 -4.92 18.17 0.73
N ASP A 261 -6.13 18.65 0.41
CA ASP A 261 -6.83 18.26 -0.80
C ASP A 261 -6.34 19.12 -1.96
N ILE A 262 -5.71 18.48 -2.94
CA ILE A 262 -5.19 19.13 -4.15
C ILE A 262 -6.13 18.85 -5.31
N ALA A 263 -6.61 19.89 -5.97
CA ALA A 263 -7.52 19.77 -7.11
C ALA A 263 -6.91 18.91 -8.24
N LEU A 264 -7.74 18.04 -8.82
CA LEU A 264 -7.41 17.19 -9.96
C LEU A 264 -7.42 17.97 -11.29
#